data_b4f8dd2b97d03aaba683381b1cbc515b
#
_entry.id   b4f8dd2b97d03aaba683381b1cbc515b
#
_cell.length_a   1.000
_cell.length_b   1.000
_cell.length_c   1.000
_cell.angle_alpha   90.00
_cell.angle_beta   90.00
_cell.angle_gamma   90.00
#
_symmetry.space_group_name_H-M   'P 1'
#
loop_
_entity.id
_entity.type
_entity.pdbx_description
1 polymer ?
#
loop_
_entity_poly.entity_id
_entity_poly.type
_entity_poly.pdbx_seq_one_letter_code
_entity_poly.pdbx_strand_id
1 'polypeptide(L)'
;SNCSSLREKIEKCYTEYDWTNTDIYKVFKLVLDVAVKNQYVQEQLPKNIVILSDMEFDDATTTRDHKTLFETIQAEYLLHGYDLPRLVFWNVCSRTGTIPLKTNKNGVCLVSGFNPTIMDMVLSGELDPYKCLVDKLNSSRYVAVEKAVKNVLN
;
A
#
# COMPACT_ATOMS: atom_id res chain seq x y z
N SER A 1 -7.83 -19.40 -0.93
CA SER A 1 -9.20 -19.66 -0.45
C SER A 1 -10.17 -19.57 -1.61
N ASN A 2 -10.92 -20.67 -1.91
CA ASN A 2 -11.91 -20.68 -3.00
C ASN A 2 -13.22 -20.00 -2.54
N CYS A 3 -13.21 -18.68 -2.37
CA CYS A 3 -14.44 -17.91 -2.15
C CYS A 3 -14.95 -17.44 -3.51
N SER A 4 -16.16 -17.87 -3.89
CA SER A 4 -16.76 -17.58 -5.21
C SER A 4 -17.48 -16.24 -5.26
N SER A 5 -17.92 -15.72 -4.12
CA SER A 5 -18.67 -14.47 -4.02
C SER A 5 -18.01 -13.45 -3.07
N LEU A 6 -18.33 -12.17 -3.25
CA LEU A 6 -17.91 -11.11 -2.33
C LEU A 6 -18.44 -11.35 -0.91
N ARG A 7 -19.68 -11.85 -0.79
CA ARG A 7 -20.29 -12.17 0.49
C ARG A 7 -19.47 -13.22 1.26
N GLU A 8 -19.10 -14.33 0.61
CA GLU A 8 -18.28 -15.37 1.23
C GLU A 8 -16.89 -14.84 1.67
N LYS A 9 -16.31 -13.92 0.88
CA LYS A 9 -15.05 -13.28 1.26
C LYS A 9 -15.20 -12.43 2.52
N ILE A 10 -16.29 -11.66 2.61
CA ILE A 10 -16.59 -10.82 3.77
C ILE A 10 -16.87 -11.70 5.00
N GLU A 11 -17.73 -12.72 4.88
CA GLU A 11 -18.03 -13.65 5.97
C GLU A 11 -16.76 -14.34 6.49
N LYS A 12 -15.87 -14.75 5.57
CA LYS A 12 -14.59 -15.34 5.93
C LYS A 12 -13.69 -14.37 6.69
N CYS A 13 -13.61 -13.11 6.28
CA CYS A 13 -12.87 -12.10 7.03
C CYS A 13 -13.38 -11.91 8.46
N TYR A 14 -14.71 -12.00 8.69
CA TYR A 14 -15.29 -11.90 10.02
C TYR A 14 -15.02 -13.13 10.91
N THR A 15 -14.86 -14.30 10.33
CA THR A 15 -14.69 -15.57 11.08
C THR A 15 -13.22 -15.91 11.35
N GLU A 16 -12.30 -15.42 10.53
CA GLU A 16 -10.87 -15.74 10.61
C GLU A 16 -10.03 -14.59 11.20
N TYR A 17 -10.64 -13.70 11.97
CA TYR A 17 -9.83 -12.65 12.56
C TYR A 17 -9.15 -13.10 13.86
N ASP A 18 -7.88 -12.78 13.94
CA ASP A 18 -7.06 -13.01 15.12
C ASP A 18 -6.98 -11.70 15.91
N TRP A 19 -7.30 -11.75 17.21
CA TRP A 19 -7.21 -10.61 18.13
C TRP A 19 -5.78 -10.31 18.59
N THR A 20 -4.79 -11.07 18.10
CA THR A 20 -3.40 -10.88 18.47
C THR A 20 -2.74 -9.80 17.61
N ASN A 21 -1.62 -9.26 18.10
CA ASN A 21 -0.85 -8.24 17.40
C ASN A 21 -0.53 -8.63 15.96
N THR A 22 -0.69 -7.69 15.04
CA THR A 22 -0.35 -7.89 13.63
C THR A 22 1.16 -8.16 13.49
N ASP A 23 1.50 -9.40 13.20
CA ASP A 23 2.89 -9.81 12.98
C ASP A 23 3.25 -9.57 11.50
N ILE A 24 3.80 -8.40 11.24
CA ILE A 24 4.22 -7.98 9.89
C ILE A 24 5.27 -8.93 9.32
N TYR A 25 6.17 -9.46 10.15
CA TYR A 25 7.18 -10.42 9.71
C TYR A 25 6.55 -11.67 9.12
N LYS A 26 5.53 -12.24 9.77
CA LYS A 26 4.82 -13.42 9.26
C LYS A 26 4.15 -13.19 7.92
N VAL A 27 3.64 -11.98 7.66
CA VAL A 27 3.03 -11.63 6.37
C VAL A 27 4.08 -11.67 5.25
N PHE A 28 5.21 -11.01 5.44
CA PHE A 28 6.30 -11.04 4.47
C PHE A 28 6.88 -12.43 4.30
N LYS A 29 7.08 -13.15 5.39
CA LYS A 29 7.56 -14.53 5.38
C LYS A 29 6.65 -15.47 4.60
N LEU A 30 5.33 -15.35 4.76
CA LEU A 30 4.35 -16.13 4.00
C LEU A 30 4.49 -15.90 2.48
N VAL A 31 4.63 -14.64 2.07
CA VAL A 31 4.81 -14.29 0.64
C VAL A 31 6.11 -14.90 0.10
N LEU A 32 7.20 -14.77 0.85
CA LEU A 32 8.49 -15.34 0.48
C LEU A 32 8.45 -16.87 0.39
N ASP A 33 7.89 -17.55 1.40
CA ASP A 33 7.80 -19.00 1.43
C ASP A 33 6.98 -19.56 0.25
N VAL A 34 5.88 -18.87 -0.11
CA VAL A 34 5.07 -19.23 -1.28
C VAL A 34 5.86 -19.02 -2.57
N ALA A 35 6.59 -17.91 -2.70
CA ALA A 35 7.40 -17.62 -3.87
C ALA A 35 8.52 -18.67 -4.07
N VAL A 36 9.26 -18.99 -3.01
CA VAL A 36 10.33 -19.98 -3.03
C VAL A 36 9.78 -21.39 -3.34
N LYS A 37 8.70 -21.80 -2.66
CA LYS A 37 8.09 -23.11 -2.86
C LYS A 37 7.61 -23.33 -4.28
N ASN A 38 7.07 -22.29 -4.93
CA ASN A 38 6.54 -22.40 -6.30
C ASN A 38 7.54 -21.92 -7.36
N GLN A 39 8.77 -21.56 -6.97
CA GLN A 39 9.82 -21.09 -7.88
C GLN A 39 9.35 -19.90 -8.74
N TYR A 40 8.64 -18.96 -8.14
CA TYR A 40 8.14 -17.78 -8.84
C TYR A 40 9.30 -16.87 -9.28
N VAL A 41 9.10 -16.20 -10.42
CA VAL A 41 9.99 -15.12 -10.83
C VAL A 41 9.57 -13.81 -10.15
N GLN A 42 10.45 -12.81 -10.11
CA GLN A 42 10.21 -11.54 -9.41
C GLN A 42 8.91 -10.86 -9.85
N GLU A 43 8.55 -10.93 -11.13
CA GLU A 43 7.36 -10.32 -11.71
C GLU A 43 6.04 -10.94 -11.22
N GLN A 44 6.10 -12.15 -10.67
CA GLN A 44 4.96 -12.86 -10.12
C GLN A 44 4.73 -12.53 -8.63
N LEU A 45 5.71 -11.88 -7.97
CA LEU A 45 5.55 -11.43 -6.60
C LEU A 45 4.72 -10.14 -6.54
N PRO A 46 3.97 -9.91 -5.45
CA PRO A 46 3.28 -8.65 -5.26
C PRO A 46 4.27 -7.49 -5.15
N LYS A 47 4.04 -6.41 -5.87
CA LYS A 47 4.85 -5.19 -5.76
C LYS A 47 4.61 -4.46 -4.44
N ASN A 48 3.39 -4.55 -3.91
CA ASN A 48 2.98 -3.88 -2.68
C ASN A 48 2.24 -4.86 -1.77
N ILE A 49 2.46 -4.74 -0.47
CA ILE A 49 1.64 -5.34 0.59
C ILE A 49 0.88 -4.19 1.23
N VAL A 50 -0.44 -4.23 1.17
CA VAL A 50 -1.32 -3.18 1.71
C VAL A 50 -1.92 -3.66 3.03
N ILE A 51 -1.68 -2.91 4.10
CA ILE A 51 -2.28 -3.14 5.42
C ILE A 51 -3.34 -2.07 5.64
N LEU A 52 -4.59 -2.49 5.77
CA LEU A 52 -5.69 -1.64 6.18
C LEU A 52 -5.68 -1.54 7.71
N SER A 53 -5.55 -0.34 8.25
CA SER A 53 -5.47 -0.11 9.68
C SER A 53 -6.21 1.18 10.04
N ASP A 54 -6.73 1.23 11.27
CA ASP A 54 -7.26 2.42 11.90
C ASP A 54 -6.25 3.11 12.83
N MET A 55 -5.04 2.55 12.95
CA MET A 55 -3.98 3.07 13.82
C MET A 55 -3.33 4.33 13.24
N GLU A 56 -2.94 5.24 14.12
CA GLU A 56 -2.09 6.37 13.77
C GLU A 56 -0.67 5.86 13.47
N PHE A 57 -0.14 6.25 12.32
CA PHE A 57 1.08 5.66 11.74
C PHE A 57 2.38 6.02 12.47
N ASP A 58 2.37 7.02 13.35
CA ASP A 58 3.59 7.52 13.99
C ASP A 58 4.22 6.48 14.93
N ASP A 59 3.40 5.63 15.57
CA ASP A 59 3.90 4.58 16.47
C ASP A 59 4.39 3.33 15.73
N ALA A 60 3.82 3.02 14.56
CA ALA A 60 4.15 1.79 13.82
C ALA A 60 5.48 1.86 13.05
N THR A 61 6.06 3.04 12.85
CA THR A 61 7.23 3.23 11.96
C THR A 61 8.42 3.91 12.59
N THR A 62 8.30 4.41 13.82
CA THR A 62 9.34 5.22 14.48
C THR A 62 10.19 4.46 15.51
N THR A 63 9.78 3.29 15.96
CA THR A 63 10.54 2.51 16.94
C THR A 63 11.78 1.84 16.31
N ARG A 64 12.86 1.81 17.07
CA ARG A 64 14.15 1.21 16.68
C ARG A 64 14.00 -0.26 16.26
N ASP A 65 13.04 -0.96 16.84
CA ASP A 65 12.74 -2.37 16.60
C ASP A 65 12.19 -2.64 15.20
N HIS A 66 11.39 -1.71 14.66
CA HIS A 66 10.83 -1.86 13.30
C HIS A 66 11.89 -1.68 12.21
N LYS A 67 12.86 -0.80 12.40
CA LYS A 67 13.96 -0.66 11.45
C LYS A 67 14.75 -1.97 11.32
N THR A 68 15.11 -2.58 12.45
CA THR A 68 15.80 -3.87 12.48
C THR A 68 14.96 -4.98 11.85
N LEU A 69 13.65 -4.97 12.07
CA LEU A 69 12.72 -5.94 11.49
C LEU A 69 12.72 -5.85 9.95
N PHE A 70 12.58 -4.65 9.39
CA PHE A 70 12.59 -4.46 7.92
C PHE A 70 13.95 -4.82 7.30
N GLU A 71 15.06 -4.49 7.96
CA GLU A 71 16.39 -4.86 7.50
C GLU A 71 16.55 -6.40 7.48
N THR A 72 16.01 -7.10 8.48
CA THR A 72 16.03 -8.57 8.54
C THR A 72 15.20 -9.17 7.42
N ILE A 73 13.97 -8.69 7.22
CA ILE A 73 13.08 -9.17 6.16
C ILE A 73 13.72 -8.93 4.78
N GLN A 74 14.30 -7.75 4.57
CA GLN A 74 14.97 -7.41 3.32
C GLN A 74 16.15 -8.35 3.03
N ALA A 75 16.96 -8.66 4.04
CA ALA A 75 18.06 -9.59 3.90
C ALA A 75 17.59 -11.01 3.53
N GLU A 76 16.47 -11.47 4.09
CA GLU A 76 15.89 -12.78 3.74
C GLU A 76 15.40 -12.81 2.28
N TYR A 77 14.74 -11.76 1.80
CA TYR A 77 14.31 -11.69 0.39
C TYR A 77 15.51 -11.70 -0.55
N LEU A 78 16.53 -10.91 -0.26
CA LEU A 78 17.76 -10.85 -1.06
C LEU A 78 18.51 -12.19 -1.10
N LEU A 79 18.53 -12.96 0.00
CA LEU A 79 19.13 -14.30 0.03
C LEU A 79 18.46 -15.27 -0.97
N HIS A 80 17.17 -15.07 -1.25
CA HIS A 80 16.42 -15.87 -2.22
C HIS A 80 16.38 -15.24 -3.62
N GLY A 81 17.05 -14.10 -3.82
CA GLY A 81 17.11 -13.40 -5.12
C GLY A 81 15.86 -12.58 -5.45
N TYR A 82 15.08 -12.21 -4.43
CA TYR A 82 13.86 -11.40 -4.60
C TYR A 82 14.03 -9.99 -4.03
N ASP A 83 13.35 -9.05 -4.67
CA ASP A 83 13.14 -7.72 -4.13
C ASP A 83 12.01 -7.72 -3.10
N LEU A 84 12.17 -6.95 -2.03
CA LEU A 84 11.16 -6.81 -0.99
C LEU A 84 9.94 -6.05 -1.52
N PRO A 85 8.71 -6.59 -1.39
CA PRO A 85 7.50 -5.84 -1.66
C PRO A 85 7.42 -4.57 -0.81
N ARG A 86 6.93 -3.47 -1.41
CA ARG A 86 6.71 -2.22 -0.67
C ARG A 86 5.58 -2.40 0.34
N LEU A 87 5.78 -1.94 1.56
CA LEU A 87 4.73 -1.91 2.57
C LEU A 87 3.93 -0.61 2.47
N VAL A 88 2.62 -0.76 2.39
CA VAL A 88 1.66 0.35 2.36
C VAL A 88 0.73 0.23 3.56
N PHE A 89 0.81 1.17 4.49
CA PHE A 89 -0.19 1.33 5.53
C PHE A 89 -1.28 2.28 5.05
N TRP A 90 -2.51 1.81 5.06
CA TRP A 90 -3.66 2.61 4.67
C TRP A 90 -4.63 2.80 5.83
N ASN A 91 -4.64 4.00 6.39
CA ASN A 91 -5.62 4.41 7.39
C ASN A 91 -6.87 4.95 6.69
N VAL A 92 -7.90 4.12 6.60
CA VAL A 92 -9.18 4.46 5.96
C VAL A 92 -10.05 5.41 6.81
N CYS A 93 -9.82 5.44 8.11
CA CYS A 93 -10.58 6.27 9.08
C CYS A 93 -9.83 7.55 9.47
N SER A 94 -8.85 8.00 8.67
CA SER A 94 -8.05 9.17 9.03
C SER A 94 -8.91 10.42 9.22
N ARG A 95 -8.60 11.19 10.25
CA ARG A 95 -9.26 12.46 10.54
C ARG A 95 -8.85 13.51 9.50
N THR A 96 -9.73 14.51 9.30
CA THR A 96 -9.48 15.65 8.42
C THR A 96 -8.18 16.37 8.81
N GLY A 97 -7.33 16.68 7.84
CA GLY A 97 -6.07 17.42 8.03
C GLY A 97 -4.80 16.56 7.91
N THR A 98 -4.91 15.25 7.79
CA THR A 98 -3.76 14.37 7.54
C THR A 98 -3.30 14.45 6.07
N ILE A 99 -2.00 14.40 5.85
CA ILE A 99 -1.44 14.33 4.48
C ILE A 99 -1.83 12.98 3.89
N PRO A 100 -2.52 12.95 2.71
CA PRO A 100 -3.06 11.72 2.15
C PRO A 100 -2.01 10.66 1.81
N LEU A 101 -0.78 11.08 1.52
CA LEU A 101 0.30 10.19 1.13
C LEU A 101 1.64 10.68 1.65
N LYS A 102 2.36 9.81 2.35
CA LYS A 102 3.74 10.02 2.81
C LYS A 102 4.56 8.77 2.56
N THR A 103 5.85 8.95 2.32
CA THR A 103 6.82 7.84 2.31
C THR A 103 7.87 8.14 3.36
N ASN A 104 8.12 7.20 4.26
CA ASN A 104 9.18 7.36 5.26
C ASN A 104 10.55 6.98 4.69
N LYS A 105 11.61 7.22 5.48
CA LYS A 105 13.01 6.92 5.10
C LYS A 105 13.27 5.42 4.84
N ASN A 106 12.40 4.54 5.31
CA ASN A 106 12.52 3.08 5.15
C ASN A 106 11.71 2.55 3.94
N GLY A 107 11.16 3.44 3.09
CA GLY A 107 10.38 3.05 1.92
C GLY A 107 8.95 2.58 2.25
N VAL A 108 8.51 2.72 3.50
CA VAL A 108 7.13 2.43 3.90
C VAL A 108 6.24 3.58 3.44
N CYS A 109 5.17 3.27 2.72
CA CYS A 109 4.20 4.23 2.26
C CYS A 109 3.04 4.33 3.25
N LEU A 110 2.69 5.54 3.64
CA LEU A 110 1.59 5.84 4.56
C LEU A 110 0.49 6.54 3.76
N VAL A 111 -0.67 5.90 3.69
CA VAL A 111 -1.84 6.41 2.95
C VAL A 111 -2.96 6.70 3.94
N SER A 112 -3.61 7.86 3.80
CA SER A 112 -4.67 8.29 4.71
C SER A 112 -5.89 8.75 3.94
N GLY A 113 -7.07 8.38 4.44
CA GLY A 113 -8.36 8.81 3.92
C GLY A 113 -9.09 7.76 3.10
N PHE A 114 -10.36 8.06 2.84
CA PHE A 114 -11.28 7.17 2.15
C PHE A 114 -11.96 7.92 1.00
N ASN A 115 -11.40 7.82 -0.18
CA ASN A 115 -12.06 8.25 -1.41
C ASN A 115 -11.61 7.40 -2.62
N PRO A 116 -12.37 7.39 -3.73
CA PRO A 116 -12.04 6.59 -4.90
C PRO A 116 -10.65 6.90 -5.48
N THR A 117 -10.20 8.15 -5.44
CA THR A 117 -8.88 8.53 -5.96
C THR A 117 -7.74 7.88 -5.18
N ILE A 118 -7.87 7.79 -3.84
CA ILE A 118 -6.89 7.12 -2.99
C ILE A 118 -6.89 5.62 -3.28
N MET A 119 -8.06 5.01 -3.44
CA MET A 119 -8.20 3.62 -3.84
C MET A 119 -7.47 3.35 -5.17
N ASP A 120 -7.74 4.16 -6.20
CA ASP A 120 -7.11 4.02 -7.51
C ASP A 120 -5.58 4.14 -7.41
N MET A 121 -5.08 5.09 -6.62
CA MET A 121 -3.66 5.30 -6.36
C MET A 121 -3.00 4.08 -5.71
N VAL A 122 -3.62 3.52 -4.67
CA VAL A 122 -3.10 2.33 -3.99
C VAL A 122 -3.11 1.11 -4.90
N LEU A 123 -4.19 0.90 -5.66
CA LEU A 123 -4.34 -0.24 -6.57
C LEU A 123 -3.43 -0.14 -7.80
N SER A 124 -3.21 1.05 -8.34
CA SER A 124 -2.27 1.26 -9.46
C SER A 124 -0.80 1.05 -9.06
N GLY A 125 -0.50 1.10 -7.76
CA GLY A 125 0.86 1.01 -7.24
C GLY A 125 1.70 2.27 -7.47
N GLU A 126 1.09 3.34 -8.03
CA GLU A 126 1.74 4.64 -8.15
C GLU A 126 1.57 5.41 -6.84
N LEU A 127 2.63 5.45 -6.06
CA LEU A 127 2.66 6.01 -4.71
C LEU A 127 3.61 7.22 -4.59
N ASP A 128 3.96 7.83 -5.73
CA ASP A 128 4.62 9.13 -5.77
C ASP A 128 3.56 10.25 -5.67
N PRO A 129 3.58 11.07 -4.61
CA PRO A 129 2.56 12.10 -4.38
C PRO A 129 2.50 13.13 -5.50
N TYR A 130 3.65 13.53 -6.04
CA TYR A 130 3.72 14.52 -7.11
C TYR A 130 3.16 13.97 -8.42
N LYS A 131 3.56 12.75 -8.78
CA LYS A 131 3.06 12.10 -9.99
C LYS A 131 1.56 11.84 -9.91
N CYS A 132 1.06 11.34 -8.77
CA CYS A 132 -0.37 11.19 -8.54
C CYS A 132 -1.16 12.51 -8.72
N LEU A 133 -0.61 13.62 -8.22
CA LEU A 133 -1.21 14.94 -8.40
C LEU A 133 -1.23 15.35 -9.88
N VAL A 134 -0.10 15.23 -10.58
CA VAL A 134 0.02 15.59 -12.00
C VAL A 134 -0.92 14.73 -12.87
N ASP A 135 -0.96 13.43 -12.67
CA ASP A 135 -1.86 12.52 -13.39
C ASP A 135 -3.33 12.87 -13.14
N LYS A 136 -3.66 13.26 -11.92
CA LYS A 136 -5.02 13.71 -11.58
C LYS A 136 -5.38 15.02 -12.28
N LEU A 137 -4.48 16.00 -12.29
CA LEU A 137 -4.71 17.29 -12.97
C LEU A 137 -4.81 17.12 -14.48
N ASN A 138 -4.06 16.18 -15.07
CA ASN A 138 -4.11 15.88 -16.50
C ASN A 138 -5.24 14.93 -16.90
N SER A 139 -6.09 14.52 -15.96
CA SER A 139 -7.22 13.65 -16.25
C SER A 139 -8.30 14.34 -17.09
N SER A 140 -9.12 13.55 -17.79
CA SER A 140 -10.22 14.05 -18.63
C SER A 140 -11.19 14.97 -17.89
N ARG A 141 -11.29 14.86 -16.58
CA ARG A 141 -12.13 15.70 -15.71
C ARG A 141 -11.77 17.19 -15.81
N TYR A 142 -10.49 17.51 -16.02
CA TYR A 142 -9.99 18.90 -16.02
C TYR A 142 -9.77 19.50 -17.42
N VAL A 143 -10.02 18.75 -18.49
CA VAL A 143 -9.86 19.23 -19.88
C VAL A 143 -10.68 20.50 -20.16
N ALA A 144 -11.88 20.61 -19.59
CA ALA A 144 -12.72 21.81 -19.75
C ALA A 144 -12.07 23.05 -19.10
N VAL A 145 -11.44 22.87 -17.96
CA VAL A 145 -10.72 23.95 -17.25
C VAL A 145 -9.49 24.39 -18.06
N GLU A 146 -8.71 23.44 -18.58
CA GLU A 146 -7.56 23.73 -19.43
C GLU A 146 -7.94 24.55 -20.67
N LYS A 147 -9.02 24.15 -21.35
CA LYS A 147 -9.56 24.90 -22.51
C LYS A 147 -9.98 26.31 -22.12
N ALA A 148 -10.69 26.48 -21.00
CA ALA A 148 -11.13 27.78 -20.54
C ALA A 148 -9.94 28.70 -20.23
N VAL A 149 -8.91 28.21 -19.55
CA VAL A 149 -7.70 28.98 -19.22
C VAL A 149 -6.95 29.38 -20.49
N LYS A 150 -6.77 28.49 -21.46
CA LYS A 150 -6.12 28.82 -22.74
C LYS A 150 -6.86 29.92 -23.53
N ASN A 151 -8.19 29.91 -23.46
CA ASN A 151 -9.00 30.95 -24.15
C ASN A 151 -8.92 32.34 -23.48
N VAL A 152 -8.56 32.41 -22.21
CA VAL A 152 -8.39 33.68 -21.46
C VAL A 152 -6.99 34.26 -21.63
N LEU A 153 -5.99 33.39 -21.89
CA LEU A 153 -4.58 33.80 -22.02
C LEU A 153 -4.18 34.17 -23.45
N ASN A 154 -5.02 33.88 -24.44
CA ASN A 154 -4.89 34.30 -25.84
C ASN A 154 -5.78 35.49 -26.15
#